data_541394a64a8aad79ffc42a4d88983a98
#
_entry.id   541394a64a8aad79ffc42a4d88983a98
#
_cell.length_a   1.000
_cell.length_b   1.000
_cell.length_c   1.000
_cell.angle_alpha   90.00
_cell.angle_beta   90.00
_cell.angle_gamma   90.00
#
_symmetry.space_group_name_H-M   'P 1'
#
loop_
_entity.id
_entity.type
_entity.pdbx_description
1 polymer ?
#
loop_
_entity_poly.entity_id
_entity_poly.type
_entity_poly.pdbx_seq_one_letter_code
_entity_poly.pdbx_strand_id
1 'polypeptide(L)'
;GIKTNSNKYQKPNKMRNAKVLIMLLVVALATGCTTTELRSDVLLEEGWRFTKGDIAFAENVDFDDSAWEEVVVPHDWAIYGPFSSDNDRQKVAITQNFETEATVKTGRTGGLPYVGVGWYRTSFDVEGFSEEKAVSLLFDGAMSEARVWVNGKEATYWAFGYNSFHCDITNLLNADGKNNTLALRLENRPESSRWYPGAGLYRNVHLITTNRIHIPIWGTYITTPEVSPKEAKVAIEIKTSEPNSAIAVETRIVDSKGKEVARSKEFEVVENKYYQQLTIANPSLWSPESPALYYAETTLKVGGKAVDCYRTRFGVRTIEISPEKGFALNGESRKIKGVCN
;
A
#
# COMPACT_ATOMS: atom_id res chain seq x y z
N GLY A 1 -47.98 3.93 50.22
CA GLY A 1 -47.59 2.54 50.27
C GLY A 1 -47.09 2.09 48.89
N ILE A 2 -45.78 1.99 48.67
CA ILE A 2 -45.19 1.43 47.45
C ILE A 2 -44.52 0.13 47.84
N LYS A 3 -44.99 -0.99 47.26
CA LYS A 3 -44.42 -2.32 47.49
C LYS A 3 -43.26 -2.54 46.49
N THR A 4 -42.11 -2.85 47.07
CA THR A 4 -40.94 -3.33 46.34
C THR A 4 -41.08 -4.83 46.08
N ASN A 5 -40.93 -5.24 44.80
CA ASN A 5 -40.88 -6.66 44.43
C ASN A 5 -39.43 -7.00 44.04
N SER A 6 -38.84 -7.88 44.87
CA SER A 6 -37.54 -8.50 44.64
C SER A 6 -37.71 -9.71 43.73
N ASN A 7 -37.08 -9.76 42.59
CA ASN A 7 -37.01 -10.95 41.74
C ASN A 7 -35.63 -11.62 41.87
N LYS A 8 -35.71 -12.90 42.29
CA LYS A 8 -34.59 -13.83 42.47
C LYS A 8 -34.01 -14.28 41.12
N TYR A 9 -32.70 -14.22 41.01
CA TYR A 9 -31.95 -14.91 39.97
C TYR A 9 -31.94 -16.41 40.20
N GLN A 10 -32.50 -17.18 39.25
CA GLN A 10 -32.32 -18.63 39.16
C GLN A 10 -31.23 -18.94 38.13
N LYS A 11 -30.25 -19.75 38.55
CA LYS A 11 -29.21 -20.35 37.68
C LYS A 11 -29.84 -21.43 36.78
N PRO A 12 -29.50 -21.56 35.50
CA PRO A 12 -29.89 -22.70 34.71
C PRO A 12 -28.87 -23.85 34.81
N ASN A 13 -29.45 -25.03 34.85
CA ASN A 13 -28.82 -26.34 35.03
C ASN A 13 -28.28 -26.90 33.70
N LYS A 14 -27.19 -27.63 33.84
CA LYS A 14 -26.56 -28.72 33.06
C LYS A 14 -27.17 -29.21 31.74
N MET A 15 -26.24 -29.25 30.78
CA MET A 15 -25.92 -30.26 29.76
C MET A 15 -27.05 -31.09 29.13
N ARG A 16 -27.18 -30.96 27.82
CA ARG A 16 -27.56 -32.06 26.90
C ARG A 16 -26.68 -32.04 25.67
N ASN A 17 -25.99 -33.18 25.47
CA ASN A 17 -25.14 -33.44 24.31
C ASN A 17 -25.94 -33.35 23.01
N ALA A 18 -25.59 -32.44 22.13
CA ALA A 18 -26.01 -32.46 20.74
C ALA A 18 -24.80 -32.87 19.90
N LYS A 19 -24.91 -34.03 19.26
CA LYS A 19 -23.97 -34.50 18.24
C LYS A 19 -24.02 -33.53 17.07
N VAL A 20 -22.96 -32.76 16.89
CA VAL A 20 -22.77 -31.93 15.70
C VAL A 20 -22.33 -32.86 14.56
N LEU A 21 -23.21 -33.05 13.61
CA LEU A 21 -22.96 -33.74 12.34
C LEU A 21 -22.05 -32.79 11.50
N ILE A 22 -20.77 -33.13 11.41
CA ILE A 22 -19.84 -32.41 10.53
C ILE A 22 -20.15 -32.84 9.10
N MET A 23 -20.87 -31.98 8.39
CA MET A 23 -21.10 -32.12 6.95
C MET A 23 -19.82 -31.61 6.26
N LEU A 24 -18.95 -32.52 5.85
CA LEU A 24 -17.81 -32.25 5.00
C LEU A 24 -18.31 -31.72 3.64
N LEU A 25 -18.35 -30.40 3.51
CA LEU A 25 -18.53 -29.77 2.21
C LEU A 25 -17.19 -29.88 1.47
N VAL A 26 -17.13 -30.80 0.52
CA VAL A 26 -16.03 -30.87 -0.46
C VAL A 26 -16.18 -29.64 -1.37
N VAL A 27 -15.54 -28.55 -0.98
CA VAL A 27 -15.32 -27.41 -1.87
C VAL A 27 -14.29 -27.88 -2.90
N ALA A 28 -14.72 -28.01 -4.16
CA ALA A 28 -13.82 -28.20 -5.28
C ALA A 28 -12.77 -27.08 -5.25
N LEU A 29 -11.53 -27.46 -4.93
CA LEU A 29 -10.37 -26.59 -4.99
C LEU A 29 -10.21 -26.14 -6.45
N ALA A 30 -10.77 -24.98 -6.80
CA ALA A 30 -10.24 -24.20 -7.88
C ALA A 30 -8.78 -23.93 -7.49
N THR A 31 -7.82 -24.53 -8.19
CA THR A 31 -6.38 -24.29 -8.02
C THR A 31 -6.08 -22.86 -8.47
N GLY A 32 -6.56 -21.91 -7.70
CA GLY A 32 -6.14 -20.53 -7.74
C GLY A 32 -4.75 -20.43 -7.08
N CYS A 33 -3.94 -19.53 -7.57
CA CYS A 33 -2.71 -19.16 -6.90
C CYS A 33 -3.05 -18.76 -5.46
N THR A 34 -2.66 -19.58 -4.46
CA THR A 34 -2.75 -19.19 -3.06
C THR A 34 -1.56 -18.27 -2.79
N THR A 35 -1.79 -16.98 -3.00
CA THR A 35 -0.77 -15.94 -2.79
C THR A 35 -0.18 -15.99 -1.39
N THR A 36 -0.95 -16.41 -0.40
CA THR A 36 -0.58 -16.47 1.02
C THR A 36 0.55 -17.44 1.38
N GLU A 37 0.80 -18.46 0.57
CA GLU A 37 1.91 -19.39 0.81
C GLU A 37 3.25 -18.92 0.21
N LEU A 38 3.18 -18.14 -0.89
CA LEU A 38 4.36 -17.73 -1.67
C LEU A 38 4.79 -16.30 -1.35
N ARG A 39 3.84 -15.46 -0.96
CA ARG A 39 4.02 -14.06 -0.63
C ARG A 39 3.13 -13.71 0.55
N SER A 40 3.68 -13.04 1.56
CA SER A 40 2.88 -12.42 2.62
C SER A 40 2.95 -10.90 2.53
N ASP A 41 1.87 -10.26 2.90
CA ASP A 41 1.71 -8.81 3.02
C ASP A 41 1.00 -8.55 4.34
N VAL A 42 1.76 -8.06 5.32
CA VAL A 42 1.28 -7.81 6.68
C VAL A 42 1.31 -6.31 6.94
N LEU A 43 0.19 -5.77 7.41
CA LEU A 43 0.13 -4.37 7.83
C LEU A 43 0.79 -4.21 9.22
N LEU A 44 1.70 -3.26 9.32
CA LEU A 44 2.27 -2.83 10.58
C LEU A 44 1.42 -1.68 11.12
N GLU A 45 0.32 -2.00 11.82
CA GLU A 45 -0.65 -1.02 12.29
C GLU A 45 -0.43 -0.68 13.77
N GLU A 46 -0.15 -1.66 14.60
CA GLU A 46 -0.04 -1.54 16.06
C GLU A 46 1.41 -1.56 16.54
N GLY A 47 1.61 -1.22 17.81
CA GLY A 47 2.92 -1.27 18.46
C GLY A 47 3.85 -0.12 18.11
N TRP A 48 3.32 0.95 17.53
CA TRP A 48 4.11 2.14 17.21
C TRP A 48 4.24 3.08 18.41
N ARG A 49 5.44 3.64 18.55
CA ARG A 49 5.77 4.73 19.43
C ARG A 49 6.04 5.98 18.60
N PHE A 50 5.52 7.12 19.04
CA PHE A 50 5.65 8.41 18.34
C PHE A 50 6.09 9.52 19.28
N THR A 51 6.91 10.43 18.77
CA THR A 51 7.21 11.69 19.46
C THR A 51 7.43 12.84 18.47
N LYS A 52 7.13 14.07 18.89
CA LYS A 52 7.43 15.30 18.14
C LYS A 52 8.82 15.80 18.51
N GLY A 53 9.48 16.41 17.54
CA GLY A 53 10.82 16.98 17.70
C GLY A 53 11.91 16.13 17.04
N ASP A 54 13.08 16.72 16.89
CA ASP A 54 14.25 16.03 16.33
C ASP A 54 15.07 15.39 17.45
N ILE A 55 14.92 14.11 17.60
CA ILE A 55 15.52 13.34 18.71
C ILE A 55 16.82 12.71 18.22
N ALA A 56 17.92 13.07 18.85
CA ALA A 56 19.23 12.51 18.52
C ALA A 56 19.29 11.01 18.84
N PHE A 57 19.88 10.23 17.93
CA PHE A 57 20.12 8.80 18.08
C PHE A 57 18.85 7.93 18.19
N ALA A 58 17.69 8.46 17.82
CA ALA A 58 16.44 7.70 17.88
C ALA A 58 16.38 6.57 16.86
N GLU A 59 17.30 6.49 15.91
CA GLU A 59 17.51 5.35 15.01
C GLU A 59 18.17 4.15 15.66
N ASN A 60 18.86 4.31 16.80
CA ASN A 60 19.60 3.24 17.46
C ASN A 60 18.67 2.16 18.01
N VAL A 61 19.14 0.91 17.97
CA VAL A 61 18.37 -0.25 18.44
C VAL A 61 18.06 -0.17 19.93
N ASP A 62 19.04 0.28 20.72
CA ASP A 62 18.97 0.38 22.18
C ASP A 62 18.36 1.71 22.70
N PHE A 63 17.83 2.53 21.80
CA PHE A 63 17.17 3.77 22.19
C PHE A 63 15.92 3.49 23.02
N ASP A 64 15.81 4.15 24.20
CA ASP A 64 14.65 4.03 25.08
C ASP A 64 13.52 4.96 24.59
N ASP A 65 12.50 4.39 23.96
CA ASP A 65 11.29 5.07 23.49
C ASP A 65 10.09 4.85 24.42
N SER A 66 10.30 4.33 25.61
CA SER A 66 9.21 4.00 26.56
C SER A 66 8.35 5.19 26.99
N ALA A 67 8.92 6.42 26.93
CA ALA A 67 8.22 7.66 27.23
C ALA A 67 7.43 8.23 26.03
N TRP A 68 7.55 7.63 24.85
CA TRP A 68 6.84 8.11 23.66
C TRP A 68 5.37 7.67 23.65
N GLU A 69 4.56 8.42 22.93
CA GLU A 69 3.14 8.12 22.77
C GLU A 69 2.92 6.81 21.99
N GLU A 70 2.03 5.96 22.48
CA GLU A 70 1.56 4.81 21.70
C GLU A 70 0.56 5.26 20.65
N VAL A 71 0.80 4.88 19.40
CA VAL A 71 -0.06 5.26 18.27
C VAL A 71 -0.36 4.06 17.38
N VAL A 72 -1.46 4.15 16.64
CA VAL A 72 -1.83 3.21 15.58
C VAL A 72 -1.60 3.89 14.24
N VAL A 73 -0.97 3.19 13.30
CA VAL A 73 -0.78 3.67 11.92
C VAL A 73 -1.93 3.15 11.04
N PRO A 74 -2.56 4.00 10.22
CA PRO A 74 -2.21 5.38 9.86
C PRO A 74 -2.36 6.41 10.98
N HIS A 75 -1.38 7.31 11.08
CA HIS A 75 -1.33 8.36 12.09
C HIS A 75 -0.89 9.70 11.48
N ASP A 76 -1.71 10.72 11.68
CA ASP A 76 -1.39 12.09 11.32
C ASP A 76 -1.25 12.94 12.59
N TRP A 77 -0.04 13.31 12.93
CA TRP A 77 0.22 14.00 14.21
C TRP A 77 -0.31 15.43 14.28
N ALA A 78 -0.60 16.04 13.14
CA ALA A 78 -0.95 17.46 13.10
C ALA A 78 -2.43 17.71 13.40
N ILE A 79 -3.31 16.75 13.14
CA ILE A 79 -4.76 16.93 13.33
C ILE A 79 -5.19 17.01 14.79
N TYR A 80 -4.34 16.60 15.72
CA TYR A 80 -4.61 16.65 17.16
C TYR A 80 -3.96 17.83 17.86
N GLY A 81 -3.26 18.70 17.14
CA GLY A 81 -2.54 19.85 17.71
C GLY A 81 -1.14 19.47 18.24
N PRO A 82 -0.55 20.34 19.10
CA PRO A 82 -1.11 21.60 19.60
C PRO A 82 -1.33 22.61 18.48
N PHE A 83 -2.46 23.33 18.58
CA PHE A 83 -2.79 24.40 17.64
C PHE A 83 -2.26 25.73 18.16
N SER A 84 -1.56 26.48 17.32
CA SER A 84 -1.01 27.79 17.66
C SER A 84 -0.90 28.69 16.44
N SER A 85 -1.22 29.97 16.61
CA SER A 85 -1.00 30.97 15.56
C SER A 85 0.47 31.15 15.21
N ASP A 86 1.38 30.59 15.99
CA ASP A 86 2.82 30.63 15.76
C ASP A 86 3.33 29.45 14.94
N ASN A 87 2.50 28.43 14.75
CA ASN A 87 2.83 27.29 13.91
C ASN A 87 2.74 27.67 12.43
N ASP A 88 3.69 27.21 11.63
CA ASP A 88 3.70 27.26 10.16
C ASP A 88 3.35 28.67 9.59
N ARG A 89 3.92 29.73 10.14
CA ARG A 89 3.78 31.10 9.61
C ARG A 89 4.41 31.18 8.24
N GLN A 90 3.74 31.88 7.32
CA GLN A 90 4.22 32.12 5.95
C GLN A 90 4.28 33.60 5.67
N LYS A 91 5.33 34.05 4.97
CA LYS A 91 5.46 35.42 4.46
C LYS A 91 5.03 35.43 3.00
N VAL A 92 3.79 35.84 2.75
CA VAL A 92 3.18 35.80 1.41
C VAL A 92 2.38 37.08 1.12
N ALA A 93 2.28 37.44 -0.17
CA ALA A 93 1.31 38.39 -0.68
C ALA A 93 0.18 37.67 -1.39
N ILE A 94 -1.06 37.89 -1.00
CA ILE A 94 -2.23 37.30 -1.66
C ILE A 94 -2.68 38.27 -2.75
N THR A 95 -2.24 38.02 -3.97
CA THR A 95 -2.53 38.91 -5.13
C THR A 95 -4.02 38.97 -5.44
N GLN A 96 -4.78 37.93 -5.13
CA GLN A 96 -6.24 37.93 -5.23
C GLN A 96 -6.93 38.94 -4.30
N ASN A 97 -6.23 39.34 -3.21
CA ASN A 97 -6.66 40.38 -2.28
C ASN A 97 -6.00 41.74 -2.60
N PHE A 98 -5.39 41.88 -3.80
CA PHE A 98 -4.66 43.09 -4.23
C PHE A 98 -3.46 43.48 -3.33
N GLU A 99 -2.89 42.50 -2.62
CA GLU A 99 -1.69 42.73 -1.80
C GLU A 99 -0.47 42.84 -2.71
N THR A 100 0.33 43.91 -2.52
CA THR A 100 1.56 44.17 -3.27
C THR A 100 2.81 43.82 -2.46
N GLU A 101 2.68 43.66 -1.16
CA GLU A 101 3.77 43.32 -0.25
C GLU A 101 3.46 42.05 0.51
N ALA A 102 4.49 41.18 0.65
CA ALA A 102 4.39 39.98 1.43
C ALA A 102 4.37 40.28 2.93
N THR A 103 3.33 39.88 3.62
CA THR A 103 3.16 39.97 5.08
C THR A 103 3.14 38.61 5.71
N VAL A 104 3.46 38.54 7.01
CA VAL A 104 3.35 37.28 7.77
C VAL A 104 1.89 36.94 7.97
N LYS A 105 1.50 35.74 7.55
CA LYS A 105 0.15 35.20 7.69
C LYS A 105 0.21 33.87 8.43
N THR A 106 -0.92 33.46 8.99
CA THR A 106 -1.09 32.11 9.48
C THR A 106 -0.97 31.13 8.32
N GLY A 107 -0.37 29.98 8.57
CA GLY A 107 0.04 29.04 7.54
C GLY A 107 -1.09 28.34 6.81
N ARG A 108 -0.79 27.21 6.29
CA ARG A 108 -1.46 26.44 5.22
C ARG A 108 -2.96 26.20 5.41
N THR A 109 -3.45 26.12 6.65
CA THR A 109 -4.83 25.71 6.95
C THR A 109 -5.56 26.71 7.82
N GLY A 110 -5.22 28.00 7.67
CA GLY A 110 -5.60 28.96 8.69
C GLY A 110 -4.69 28.83 9.90
N GLY A 111 -3.59 28.18 9.74
CA GLY A 111 -2.47 28.12 10.61
C GLY A 111 -2.66 27.21 11.79
N LEU A 112 -2.15 26.49 12.27
CA LEU A 112 -2.33 26.06 13.63
C LEU A 112 -1.83 24.65 13.94
N PRO A 113 -1.87 23.65 13.02
CA PRO A 113 -1.34 22.35 13.37
C PRO A 113 0.19 22.37 13.43
N TYR A 114 0.73 21.57 14.33
CA TYR A 114 2.19 21.43 14.46
C TYR A 114 2.83 20.91 13.17
N VAL A 115 3.85 21.61 12.70
CA VAL A 115 4.76 21.17 11.64
C VAL A 115 6.18 21.02 12.22
N GLY A 116 7.05 20.30 11.53
CA GLY A 116 8.41 20.04 11.96
C GLY A 116 8.75 18.56 11.91
N VAL A 117 9.60 18.11 12.81
CA VAL A 117 10.08 16.72 12.84
C VAL A 117 9.23 15.87 13.77
N GLY A 118 8.97 14.64 13.34
CA GLY A 118 8.37 13.59 14.15
C GLY A 118 9.09 12.27 13.94
N TRP A 119 9.21 11.49 15.00
CA TRP A 119 9.81 10.17 14.99
C TRP A 119 8.79 9.11 15.29
N TYR A 120 8.89 7.99 14.58
CA TYR A 120 8.15 6.76 14.79
C TYR A 120 9.10 5.61 15.03
N ARG A 121 8.76 4.73 15.96
CA ARG A 121 9.49 3.49 16.23
C ARG A 121 8.52 2.35 16.46
N THR A 122 8.90 1.16 16.00
CA THR A 122 8.21 -0.09 16.31
C THR A 122 9.18 -1.27 16.23
N SER A 123 8.76 -2.41 16.73
CA SER A 123 9.46 -3.69 16.55
C SER A 123 8.61 -4.64 15.73
N PHE A 124 9.24 -5.50 14.94
CA PHE A 124 8.54 -6.48 14.13
C PHE A 124 9.35 -7.77 13.98
N ASP A 125 8.63 -8.84 13.73
CA ASP A 125 9.19 -10.16 13.42
C ASP A 125 8.86 -10.52 11.96
N VAL A 126 9.75 -11.26 11.32
CA VAL A 126 9.52 -11.87 10.01
C VAL A 126 9.45 -13.39 10.21
N GLU A 127 8.24 -13.90 10.20
CA GLU A 127 8.05 -15.34 10.42
C GLU A 127 8.63 -16.16 9.28
N GLY A 128 9.34 -17.24 9.64
CA GLY A 128 9.96 -18.14 8.68
C GLY A 128 11.07 -17.50 7.84
N PHE A 129 11.69 -16.42 8.33
CA PHE A 129 12.82 -15.80 7.65
C PHE A 129 13.98 -16.77 7.48
N SER A 130 14.59 -16.75 6.31
CA SER A 130 15.76 -17.54 5.93
C SER A 130 16.47 -16.86 4.76
N GLU A 131 17.65 -17.34 4.39
CA GLU A 131 18.41 -16.84 3.24
C GLU A 131 17.68 -16.96 1.89
N GLU A 132 16.64 -17.83 1.83
CA GLU A 132 15.79 -18.01 0.65
C GLU A 132 14.66 -16.97 0.55
N LYS A 133 14.54 -16.06 1.53
CA LYS A 133 13.52 -15.03 1.59
C LYS A 133 14.07 -13.66 1.21
N ALA A 134 13.19 -12.83 0.68
CA ALA A 134 13.39 -11.40 0.51
C ALA A 134 12.27 -10.65 1.25
N VAL A 135 12.65 -9.55 1.91
CA VAL A 135 11.73 -8.77 2.73
C VAL A 135 11.82 -7.30 2.35
N SER A 136 10.67 -6.70 2.12
CA SER A 136 10.55 -5.27 1.79
C SER A 136 9.55 -4.58 2.69
N LEU A 137 9.81 -3.31 2.97
CA LEU A 137 8.82 -2.39 3.50
C LEU A 137 8.20 -1.59 2.34
N LEU A 138 6.87 -1.45 2.35
CA LEU A 138 6.14 -0.56 1.46
C LEU A 138 5.38 0.45 2.30
N PHE A 139 5.59 1.72 2.03
CA PHE A 139 4.90 2.84 2.63
C PHE A 139 3.92 3.41 1.61
N ASP A 140 2.64 3.38 1.90
CA ASP A 140 1.62 3.97 1.01
C ASP A 140 1.69 5.49 0.98
N GLY A 141 2.23 6.09 2.02
CA GLY A 141 2.53 7.52 2.11
C GLY A 141 3.04 7.93 3.49
N ALA A 142 4.06 8.77 3.49
CA ALA A 142 4.66 9.36 4.69
C ALA A 142 5.01 10.83 4.42
N MET A 143 4.51 11.75 5.22
CA MET A 143 4.66 13.19 5.01
C MET A 143 5.62 13.78 6.03
N SER A 144 6.78 14.16 5.58
CA SER A 144 7.54 14.01 4.34
C SER A 144 9.02 13.81 4.67
N GLU A 145 9.94 13.88 3.69
CA GLU A 145 11.39 13.73 3.95
C GLU A 145 11.70 12.50 4.80
N ALA A 146 11.05 11.38 4.46
CA ALA A 146 11.11 10.15 5.23
C ALA A 146 12.51 9.54 5.19
N ARG A 147 13.13 9.38 6.35
CA ARG A 147 14.31 8.52 6.54
C ARG A 147 13.90 7.29 7.33
N VAL A 148 14.33 6.15 6.88
CA VAL A 148 13.93 4.84 7.42
C VAL A 148 15.17 4.07 7.83
N TRP A 149 15.17 3.55 9.05
CA TRP A 149 16.22 2.68 9.57
C TRP A 149 15.64 1.35 10.03
N VAL A 150 16.37 0.29 9.74
CA VAL A 150 16.09 -1.05 10.26
C VAL A 150 17.33 -1.51 11.03
N ASN A 151 17.13 -1.89 12.29
CA ASN A 151 18.21 -2.30 13.19
C ASN A 151 19.38 -1.30 13.23
N GLY A 152 19.04 0.01 13.29
CA GLY A 152 20.00 1.12 13.35
C GLY A 152 20.73 1.44 12.04
N LYS A 153 20.42 0.73 10.95
CA LYS A 153 21.02 0.98 9.62
C LYS A 153 20.02 1.65 8.71
N GLU A 154 20.44 2.73 8.02
CA GLU A 154 19.56 3.44 7.07
C GLU A 154 19.18 2.51 5.91
N ALA A 155 17.89 2.31 5.72
CA ALA A 155 17.33 1.51 4.65
C ALA A 155 17.02 2.36 3.42
N THR A 156 16.45 3.56 3.61
CA THR A 156 16.11 4.47 2.51
C THR A 156 15.83 5.89 2.99
N TYR A 157 15.89 6.81 2.04
CA TYR A 157 15.39 8.17 2.16
C TYR A 157 14.40 8.46 1.02
N TRP A 158 13.25 9.04 1.36
CA TRP A 158 12.22 9.41 0.40
C TRP A 158 11.63 10.78 0.72
N ALA A 159 11.88 11.76 -0.14
CA ALA A 159 11.52 13.16 0.14
C ALA A 159 10.03 13.47 -0.05
N PHE A 160 9.38 12.89 -1.07
CA PHE A 160 8.05 13.29 -1.50
C PHE A 160 6.94 12.56 -0.74
N GLY A 161 6.10 13.32 -0.03
CA GLY A 161 5.12 12.75 0.88
C GLY A 161 3.82 12.22 0.24
N TYR A 162 3.55 12.49 -1.04
CA TYR A 162 2.23 12.20 -1.65
C TYR A 162 2.17 10.89 -2.43
N ASN A 163 3.26 10.19 -2.64
CA ASN A 163 3.25 8.88 -3.31
C ASN A 163 3.83 7.79 -2.43
N SER A 164 3.54 6.56 -2.81
CA SER A 164 4.09 5.38 -2.16
C SER A 164 5.56 5.19 -2.53
N PHE A 165 6.31 4.59 -1.61
CA PHE A 165 7.70 4.16 -1.83
C PHE A 165 7.97 2.85 -1.09
N HIS A 166 9.03 2.16 -1.47
CA HIS A 166 9.42 0.92 -0.82
C HIS A 166 10.94 0.79 -0.73
N CYS A 167 11.40 -0.09 0.14
CA CYS A 167 12.81 -0.46 0.24
C CYS A 167 12.95 -1.95 0.58
N ASP A 168 13.98 -2.56 0.03
CA ASP A 168 14.44 -3.90 0.42
C ASP A 168 15.18 -3.81 1.75
N ILE A 169 14.78 -4.61 2.73
CA ILE A 169 15.37 -4.66 4.06
C ILE A 169 15.98 -6.03 4.38
N THR A 170 16.03 -6.94 3.42
CA THR A 170 16.47 -8.33 3.60
C THR A 170 17.79 -8.43 4.34
N ASN A 171 18.79 -7.64 3.91
CA ASN A 171 20.13 -7.66 4.48
C ASN A 171 20.30 -6.82 5.76
N LEU A 172 19.23 -6.19 6.22
CA LEU A 172 19.21 -5.36 7.43
C LEU A 172 18.58 -6.09 8.62
N LEU A 173 17.94 -7.22 8.38
CA LEU A 173 17.25 -8.01 9.40
C LEU A 173 18.23 -8.76 10.30
N ASN A 174 17.79 -9.08 11.50
CA ASN A 174 18.44 -10.05 12.37
C ASN A 174 18.40 -11.43 11.72
N ALA A 175 19.42 -12.27 11.96
CA ALA A 175 19.59 -13.54 11.28
C ALA A 175 18.43 -14.53 11.47
N ASP A 176 17.72 -14.43 12.59
CA ASP A 176 16.52 -15.23 12.90
C ASP A 176 15.20 -14.54 12.48
N GLY A 177 15.28 -13.35 11.91
CA GLY A 177 14.14 -12.53 11.52
C GLY A 177 13.36 -11.91 12.67
N LYS A 178 13.82 -12.03 13.92
CA LYS A 178 13.08 -11.61 15.11
C LYS A 178 13.63 -10.34 15.74
N ASN A 179 12.75 -9.68 16.51
CA ASN A 179 13.09 -8.47 17.27
C ASN A 179 13.77 -7.39 16.42
N ASN A 180 13.30 -7.21 15.18
CA ASN A 180 13.82 -6.16 14.33
C ASN A 180 13.24 -4.82 14.76
N THR A 181 14.05 -3.79 14.83
CA THR A 181 13.63 -2.43 15.12
C THR A 181 13.46 -1.65 13.83
N LEU A 182 12.33 -0.98 13.68
CA LEU A 182 12.04 -0.02 12.62
C LEU A 182 11.93 1.37 13.21
N ALA A 183 12.74 2.30 12.74
CA ALA A 183 12.70 3.70 13.12
C ALA A 183 12.51 4.58 11.89
N LEU A 184 11.68 5.61 12.00
CA LEU A 184 11.44 6.60 10.95
C LEU A 184 11.54 8.01 11.52
N ARG A 185 12.26 8.87 10.78
CA ARG A 185 12.24 10.31 10.97
C ARG A 185 11.48 10.93 9.80
N LEU A 186 10.46 11.70 10.11
CA LEU A 186 9.69 12.45 9.12
C LEU A 186 9.84 13.95 9.41
N GLU A 187 9.88 14.74 8.36
CA GLU A 187 9.94 16.19 8.49
C GLU A 187 8.86 16.84 7.64
N ASN A 188 7.86 17.39 8.30
CA ASN A 188 6.87 18.23 7.66
C ASN A 188 7.40 19.68 7.68
N ARG A 189 7.99 20.13 6.56
CA ARG A 189 8.68 21.41 6.49
C ARG A 189 7.72 22.59 6.61
N PRO A 190 8.06 23.62 7.40
CA PRO A 190 7.30 24.86 7.39
C PRO A 190 7.40 25.54 6.02
N GLU A 191 6.44 26.39 5.71
CA GLU A 191 6.37 27.19 4.47
C GLU A 191 6.42 26.38 3.15
N SER A 192 6.17 25.06 3.19
CA SER A 192 6.31 24.18 2.03
C SER A 192 5.06 24.10 1.14
N SER A 193 3.90 24.49 1.64
CA SER A 193 2.64 24.50 0.87
C SER A 193 1.64 25.51 1.44
N ARG A 194 0.60 25.83 0.66
CA ARG A 194 -0.51 26.72 1.07
C ARG A 194 -1.74 25.95 1.56
N TRP A 195 -1.68 24.64 1.60
CA TRP A 195 -2.74 23.76 2.04
C TRP A 195 -2.22 22.86 3.15
N TYR A 196 -3.12 22.20 3.85
CA TYR A 196 -2.75 21.19 4.81
C TYR A 196 -2.23 19.92 4.07
N PRO A 197 -0.93 19.57 4.22
CA PRO A 197 -0.34 18.48 3.45
C PRO A 197 -0.54 17.09 4.08
N GLY A 198 -1.05 17.00 5.32
CA GLY A 198 -0.89 15.86 6.20
C GLY A 198 0.43 15.88 6.96
N ALA A 199 0.60 15.00 7.91
CA ALA A 199 1.83 14.81 8.66
C ALA A 199 1.95 13.38 9.16
N GLY A 200 3.14 12.83 9.17
CA GLY A 200 3.38 11.50 9.73
C GLY A 200 3.16 10.34 8.76
N LEU A 201 3.00 9.16 9.33
CA LEU A 201 2.62 7.94 8.62
C LEU A 201 1.12 7.93 8.38
N TYR A 202 0.66 8.82 7.49
CA TYR A 202 -0.77 9.06 7.27
C TYR A 202 -1.45 7.98 6.40
N ARG A 203 -0.70 6.98 5.93
CA ARG A 203 -1.17 5.80 5.21
C ARG A 203 -0.50 4.54 5.77
N ASN A 204 -0.90 3.39 5.23
CA ASN A 204 -0.43 2.08 5.69
C ASN A 204 1.07 1.87 5.49
N VAL A 205 1.62 1.03 6.37
CA VAL A 205 2.98 0.47 6.25
C VAL A 205 2.84 -1.03 6.14
N HIS A 206 3.43 -1.60 5.08
CA HIS A 206 3.36 -3.01 4.77
C HIS A 206 4.73 -3.67 4.97
N LEU A 207 4.73 -4.84 5.59
CA LEU A 207 5.85 -5.77 5.63
C LEU A 207 5.57 -6.88 4.62
N ILE A 208 6.34 -6.91 3.54
CA ILE A 208 6.15 -7.85 2.44
C ILE A 208 7.29 -8.87 2.45
N THR A 209 6.93 -10.14 2.61
CA THR A 209 7.88 -11.26 2.56
C THR A 209 7.61 -12.10 1.32
N THR A 210 8.67 -12.42 0.56
CA THR A 210 8.63 -13.23 -0.65
C THR A 210 9.73 -14.28 -0.63
N ASN A 211 9.73 -15.18 -1.60
CA ASN A 211 10.95 -15.93 -1.91
C ASN A 211 11.95 -15.01 -2.61
N ARG A 212 13.23 -15.42 -2.64
CA ARG A 212 14.32 -14.65 -3.25
C ARG A 212 14.04 -14.34 -4.72
N ILE A 213 13.60 -15.35 -5.48
CA ILE A 213 13.10 -15.14 -6.85
C ILE A 213 11.62 -14.76 -6.78
N HIS A 214 11.31 -13.52 -7.09
CA HIS A 214 9.94 -12.97 -7.01
C HIS A 214 9.73 -11.84 -8.03
N ILE A 215 8.49 -11.42 -8.19
CA ILE A 215 8.11 -10.18 -8.87
C ILE A 215 8.25 -9.05 -7.86
N PRO A 216 9.11 -8.04 -8.08
CA PRO A 216 9.23 -6.90 -7.18
C PRO A 216 7.90 -6.15 -7.01
N ILE A 217 7.82 -5.34 -5.96
CA ILE A 217 6.71 -4.39 -5.80
C ILE A 217 6.63 -3.55 -7.07
N TRP A 218 5.41 -3.45 -7.66
CA TRP A 218 5.15 -2.82 -8.97
C TRP A 218 5.93 -3.42 -10.15
N GLY A 219 6.36 -4.66 -10.04
CA GLY A 219 7.12 -5.36 -11.07
C GLY A 219 6.30 -5.82 -12.27
N THR A 220 5.00 -5.50 -12.35
CA THR A 220 4.15 -5.75 -13.51
C THR A 220 3.62 -4.45 -14.10
N TYR A 221 3.61 -4.36 -15.43
CA TYR A 221 3.01 -3.24 -16.17
C TYR A 221 2.00 -3.79 -17.17
N ILE A 222 0.74 -3.40 -17.03
CA ILE A 222 -0.37 -3.93 -17.84
C ILE A 222 -0.96 -2.82 -18.70
N THR A 223 -1.09 -3.10 -20.00
CA THR A 223 -1.75 -2.23 -20.95
C THR A 223 -2.82 -2.98 -21.74
N THR A 224 -3.76 -2.23 -22.31
CA THR A 224 -4.81 -2.75 -23.21
C THR A 224 -4.70 -2.02 -24.57
N PRO A 225 -3.72 -2.44 -25.42
CA PRO A 225 -3.40 -1.71 -26.63
C PRO A 225 -4.54 -1.74 -27.67
N GLU A 226 -5.30 -2.79 -27.71
CA GLU A 226 -6.43 -2.96 -28.62
C GLU A 226 -7.68 -3.36 -27.84
N VAL A 227 -8.74 -2.58 -27.96
CA VAL A 227 -10.01 -2.82 -27.26
C VAL A 227 -11.17 -2.64 -28.21
N SER A 228 -12.03 -3.63 -28.24
CA SER A 228 -13.31 -3.61 -28.95
C SER A 228 -14.42 -4.22 -28.06
N PRO A 229 -15.71 -4.09 -28.44
CA PRO A 229 -16.77 -4.79 -27.73
C PRO A 229 -16.65 -6.33 -27.74
N LYS A 230 -15.96 -6.88 -28.72
CA LYS A 230 -15.78 -8.34 -28.89
C LYS A 230 -14.58 -8.90 -28.16
N GLU A 231 -13.50 -8.13 -28.11
CA GLU A 231 -12.24 -8.56 -27.51
C GLU A 231 -11.36 -7.39 -27.05
N ALA A 232 -10.54 -7.66 -26.06
CA ALA A 232 -9.45 -6.78 -25.65
C ALA A 232 -8.13 -7.55 -25.63
N LYS A 233 -7.10 -6.97 -26.25
CA LYS A 233 -5.72 -7.44 -26.11
C LYS A 233 -5.13 -6.87 -24.84
N VAL A 234 -4.54 -7.73 -24.02
CA VAL A 234 -3.87 -7.36 -22.78
C VAL A 234 -2.39 -7.69 -22.94
N ALA A 235 -1.55 -6.68 -22.83
CA ALA A 235 -0.09 -6.83 -22.83
C ALA A 235 0.43 -6.65 -21.41
N ILE A 236 1.29 -7.55 -20.97
CA ILE A 236 1.86 -7.56 -19.61
C ILE A 236 3.38 -7.60 -19.74
N GLU A 237 4.06 -6.59 -19.19
CA GLU A 237 5.48 -6.61 -18.90
C GLU A 237 5.67 -7.08 -17.44
N ILE A 238 6.57 -8.02 -17.22
CA ILE A 238 6.87 -8.58 -15.90
C ILE A 238 8.37 -8.46 -15.65
N LYS A 239 8.74 -7.85 -14.52
CA LYS A 239 10.11 -7.82 -13.98
C LYS A 239 10.26 -8.91 -12.92
N THR A 240 11.46 -9.43 -12.77
CA THR A 240 11.82 -10.36 -11.70
C THR A 240 12.94 -9.76 -10.84
N SER A 241 13.03 -10.17 -9.59
CA SER A 241 14.10 -9.72 -8.66
C SER A 241 15.50 -10.05 -9.17
N GLU A 242 15.63 -11.18 -9.83
CA GLU A 242 16.89 -11.65 -10.42
C GLU A 242 16.64 -12.20 -11.83
N PRO A 243 17.53 -11.91 -12.81
CA PRO A 243 17.48 -12.57 -14.10
C PRO A 243 17.77 -14.05 -13.94
N ASN A 244 16.90 -14.92 -14.40
CA ASN A 244 17.11 -16.36 -14.36
C ASN A 244 16.44 -17.04 -15.57
N SER A 245 17.23 -17.67 -16.42
CA SER A 245 16.75 -18.36 -17.60
C SER A 245 15.84 -19.57 -17.30
N ALA A 246 15.85 -20.07 -16.06
CA ALA A 246 14.99 -21.17 -15.65
C ALA A 246 13.60 -20.74 -15.15
N ILE A 247 13.31 -19.42 -15.16
CA ILE A 247 11.98 -18.91 -14.76
C ILE A 247 10.99 -19.14 -15.89
N ALA A 248 9.91 -19.83 -15.59
CA ALA A 248 8.71 -19.87 -16.42
C ALA A 248 7.64 -18.94 -15.80
N VAL A 249 6.91 -18.23 -16.67
CA VAL A 249 5.88 -17.27 -16.28
C VAL A 249 4.53 -17.78 -16.76
N GLU A 250 3.57 -17.86 -15.86
CA GLU A 250 2.18 -18.18 -16.17
C GLU A 250 1.28 -17.07 -15.62
N THR A 251 0.45 -16.48 -16.47
CA THR A 251 -0.55 -15.50 -16.04
C THR A 251 -1.95 -15.98 -16.36
N ARG A 252 -2.84 -15.89 -15.39
CA ARG A 252 -4.29 -16.00 -15.59
C ARG A 252 -4.95 -14.65 -15.26
N ILE A 253 -5.96 -14.29 -16.05
CA ILE A 253 -6.77 -13.10 -15.78
C ILE A 253 -8.12 -13.58 -15.26
N VAL A 254 -8.53 -13.04 -14.13
CA VAL A 254 -9.85 -13.27 -13.54
C VAL A 254 -10.66 -11.98 -13.48
N ASP A 255 -11.97 -12.10 -13.58
CA ASP A 255 -12.90 -10.99 -13.37
C ASP A 255 -13.10 -10.71 -11.87
N SER A 256 -13.92 -9.71 -11.54
CA SER A 256 -14.23 -9.32 -10.15
C SER A 256 -14.93 -10.42 -9.33
N LYS A 257 -15.45 -11.44 -9.99
CA LYS A 257 -16.10 -12.61 -9.35
C LYS A 257 -15.15 -13.82 -9.22
N GLY A 258 -13.89 -13.66 -9.64
CA GLY A 258 -12.88 -14.72 -9.62
C GLY A 258 -12.98 -15.71 -10.78
N LYS A 259 -13.86 -15.46 -11.77
CA LYS A 259 -13.94 -16.31 -12.96
C LYS A 259 -12.77 -16.04 -13.87
N GLU A 260 -12.05 -17.08 -14.28
CA GLU A 260 -10.99 -16.98 -15.26
C GLU A 260 -11.56 -16.62 -16.64
N VAL A 261 -10.97 -15.57 -17.25
CA VAL A 261 -11.37 -15.05 -18.55
C VAL A 261 -10.27 -15.13 -19.60
N ALA A 262 -9.00 -15.29 -19.18
CA ALA A 262 -7.87 -15.52 -20.06
C ALA A 262 -6.72 -16.19 -19.30
N ARG A 263 -5.84 -16.91 -20.04
CA ARG A 263 -4.62 -17.52 -19.48
C ARG A 263 -3.55 -17.58 -20.58
N SER A 264 -2.29 -17.36 -20.16
CA SER A 264 -1.11 -17.61 -21.02
C SER A 264 0.01 -18.24 -20.20
N LYS A 265 0.74 -19.15 -20.85
CA LYS A 265 2.04 -19.70 -20.43
C LYS A 265 3.15 -19.32 -21.39
N GLU A 266 2.78 -18.72 -22.53
CA GLU A 266 3.71 -18.22 -23.54
C GLU A 266 4.24 -16.87 -23.10
N PHE A 267 5.52 -16.65 -23.26
CA PHE A 267 6.18 -15.38 -22.96
C PHE A 267 7.42 -15.18 -23.84
N GLU A 268 7.77 -13.93 -24.05
CA GLU A 268 9.02 -13.52 -24.64
C GLU A 268 9.92 -12.89 -23.57
N VAL A 269 11.24 -13.03 -23.72
CA VAL A 269 12.21 -12.40 -22.82
C VAL A 269 13.00 -11.37 -23.59
N VAL A 270 12.91 -10.11 -23.19
CA VAL A 270 13.66 -9.00 -23.76
C VAL A 270 14.29 -8.19 -22.63
N GLU A 271 15.60 -7.98 -22.67
CA GLU A 271 16.32 -7.18 -21.65
C GLU A 271 16.01 -7.58 -20.20
N ASN A 272 15.95 -8.87 -19.91
CA ASN A 272 15.62 -9.43 -18.58
C ASN A 272 14.20 -9.15 -18.08
N LYS A 273 13.28 -8.79 -18.97
CA LYS A 273 11.86 -8.67 -18.70
C LYS A 273 11.09 -9.74 -19.47
N TYR A 274 9.98 -10.17 -18.90
CA TYR A 274 9.08 -11.14 -19.50
C TYR A 274 7.87 -10.41 -20.07
N TYR A 275 7.48 -10.76 -21.28
CA TYR A 275 6.34 -10.18 -21.99
C TYR A 275 5.32 -11.24 -22.32
N GLN A 276 4.07 -10.97 -22.01
CA GLN A 276 2.94 -11.83 -22.34
C GLN A 276 1.83 -11.05 -23.03
N GLN A 277 1.14 -11.71 -23.94
CA GLN A 277 -0.08 -11.21 -24.55
C GLN A 277 -1.24 -12.17 -24.27
N LEU A 278 -2.38 -11.62 -23.86
CA LEU A 278 -3.60 -12.37 -23.57
C LEU A 278 -4.78 -11.68 -24.26
N THR A 279 -5.85 -12.44 -24.49
CA THR A 279 -7.07 -11.88 -25.08
C THR A 279 -8.25 -12.15 -24.14
N ILE A 280 -8.97 -11.10 -23.81
CA ILE A 280 -10.25 -11.20 -23.06
C ILE A 280 -11.38 -11.09 -24.07
N ALA A 281 -12.21 -12.12 -24.16
CA ALA A 281 -13.40 -12.12 -25.01
C ALA A 281 -14.55 -11.37 -24.32
N ASN A 282 -15.28 -10.54 -25.07
CA ASN A 282 -16.42 -9.74 -24.59
C ASN A 282 -16.11 -9.00 -23.28
N PRO A 283 -15.08 -8.11 -23.25
CA PRO A 283 -14.64 -7.48 -22.03
C PRO A 283 -15.68 -6.50 -21.49
N SER A 284 -15.80 -6.44 -20.15
CA SER A 284 -16.49 -5.34 -19.49
C SER A 284 -15.53 -4.16 -19.41
N LEU A 285 -15.87 -3.07 -20.10
CA LEU A 285 -15.01 -1.89 -20.13
C LEU A 285 -15.13 -1.11 -18.82
N TRP A 286 -13.98 -0.60 -18.36
CA TRP A 286 -13.94 0.28 -17.20
C TRP A 286 -14.39 1.70 -17.57
N SER A 287 -15.32 2.25 -16.79
CA SER A 287 -15.64 3.67 -16.79
C SER A 287 -15.96 4.13 -15.36
N PRO A 288 -16.04 5.45 -15.08
CA PRO A 288 -16.47 5.94 -13.77
C PRO A 288 -17.87 5.44 -13.37
N GLU A 289 -18.76 5.26 -14.34
CA GLU A 289 -20.14 4.79 -14.13
C GLU A 289 -20.19 3.25 -13.95
N SER A 290 -19.23 2.54 -14.53
CA SER A 290 -19.11 1.09 -14.47
C SER A 290 -17.66 0.68 -14.28
N PRO A 291 -17.11 0.75 -13.05
CA PRO A 291 -15.70 0.54 -12.77
C PRO A 291 -15.34 -0.95 -12.74
N ALA A 292 -15.56 -1.63 -13.88
CA ALA A 292 -15.26 -3.05 -14.06
C ALA A 292 -13.75 -3.30 -13.94
N LEU A 293 -13.36 -4.21 -13.05
CA LEU A 293 -11.96 -4.53 -12.77
C LEU A 293 -11.68 -6.00 -13.05
N TYR A 294 -10.46 -6.23 -13.52
CA TYR A 294 -9.83 -7.51 -13.71
C TYR A 294 -8.59 -7.63 -12.84
N TYR A 295 -8.16 -8.87 -12.60
CA TYR A 295 -6.93 -9.16 -11.87
C TYR A 295 -6.09 -10.13 -12.69
N ALA A 296 -4.86 -9.71 -12.99
CA ALA A 296 -3.85 -10.59 -13.54
C ALA A 296 -3.09 -11.25 -12.38
N GLU A 297 -3.15 -12.57 -12.31
CA GLU A 297 -2.43 -13.38 -11.34
C GLU A 297 -1.27 -14.04 -12.05
N THR A 298 -0.08 -13.46 -11.86
CA THR A 298 1.16 -13.88 -12.52
C THR A 298 1.98 -14.75 -11.56
N THR A 299 2.20 -15.99 -11.95
CA THR A 299 2.97 -16.98 -11.21
C THR A 299 4.34 -17.17 -11.84
N LEU A 300 5.39 -17.03 -11.05
CA LEU A 300 6.74 -17.45 -11.41
C LEU A 300 6.96 -18.90 -10.98
N LYS A 301 7.57 -19.70 -11.87
CA LYS A 301 7.92 -21.09 -11.60
C LYS A 301 9.40 -21.32 -11.89
N VAL A 302 10.07 -22.06 -11.00
CA VAL A 302 11.45 -22.53 -11.19
C VAL A 302 11.46 -24.04 -11.00
N GLY A 303 11.99 -24.78 -11.98
CA GLY A 303 11.94 -26.26 -11.96
C GLY A 303 10.51 -26.83 -11.87
N GLY A 304 9.52 -26.12 -12.44
CA GLY A 304 8.12 -26.51 -12.41
C GLY A 304 7.38 -26.18 -11.10
N LYS A 305 8.07 -25.74 -10.05
CA LYS A 305 7.47 -25.30 -8.78
C LYS A 305 7.18 -23.80 -8.79
N ALA A 306 6.00 -23.41 -8.31
CA ALA A 306 5.69 -22.00 -8.10
C ALA A 306 6.58 -21.44 -7.00
N VAL A 307 7.23 -20.30 -7.27
CA VAL A 307 8.11 -19.58 -6.34
C VAL A 307 7.54 -18.22 -5.96
N ASP A 308 6.69 -17.63 -6.78
CA ASP A 308 5.97 -16.39 -6.46
C ASP A 308 4.64 -16.33 -7.21
N CYS A 309 3.69 -15.57 -6.67
CA CYS A 309 2.45 -15.21 -7.34
C CYS A 309 2.10 -13.76 -7.03
N TYR A 310 2.06 -12.94 -8.07
CA TYR A 310 1.78 -11.51 -7.99
C TYR A 310 0.43 -11.18 -8.61
N ARG A 311 -0.41 -10.48 -7.86
CA ARG A 311 -1.76 -10.09 -8.31
C ARG A 311 -1.80 -8.61 -8.64
N THR A 312 -2.13 -8.29 -9.91
CA THR A 312 -2.21 -6.93 -10.41
C THR A 312 -3.63 -6.60 -10.83
N ARG A 313 -4.18 -5.54 -10.27
CA ARG A 313 -5.52 -5.04 -10.62
C ARG A 313 -5.44 -4.09 -11.81
N PHE A 314 -6.33 -4.24 -12.78
CA PHE A 314 -6.43 -3.35 -13.93
C PHE A 314 -7.87 -3.23 -14.45
N GLY A 315 -8.13 -2.18 -15.25
CA GLY A 315 -9.38 -1.99 -15.97
C GLY A 315 -9.12 -2.00 -17.47
N VAL A 316 -9.99 -2.65 -18.23
CA VAL A 316 -9.93 -2.61 -19.70
C VAL A 316 -10.57 -1.33 -20.18
N ARG A 317 -9.77 -0.45 -20.79
CA ARG A 317 -10.22 0.84 -21.31
C ARG A 317 -9.30 1.38 -22.38
N THR A 318 -9.81 2.29 -23.21
CA THR A 318 -8.99 3.14 -24.07
C THR A 318 -9.04 4.58 -23.57
N ILE A 319 -7.90 5.27 -23.66
CA ILE A 319 -7.77 6.70 -23.38
C ILE A 319 -7.17 7.34 -24.63
N GLU A 320 -7.84 8.40 -25.12
CA GLU A 320 -7.36 9.21 -26.24
C GLU A 320 -7.35 10.67 -25.81
N ILE A 321 -6.30 11.38 -26.14
CA ILE A 321 -6.19 12.83 -25.94
C ILE A 321 -5.81 13.44 -27.28
N SER A 322 -6.67 14.27 -27.84
CA SER A 322 -6.40 14.96 -29.09
C SER A 322 -6.86 16.41 -29.04
N PRO A 323 -6.28 17.30 -29.86
CA PRO A 323 -6.73 18.70 -29.95
C PRO A 323 -8.19 18.83 -30.36
N GLU A 324 -8.69 17.94 -31.24
CA GLU A 324 -10.04 18.00 -31.82
C GLU A 324 -11.11 17.48 -30.86
N LYS A 325 -10.81 16.40 -30.12
CA LYS A 325 -11.79 15.71 -29.26
C LYS A 325 -11.57 15.97 -27.76
N GLY A 326 -10.42 16.54 -27.38
CA GLY A 326 -10.01 16.65 -25.99
C GLY A 326 -9.73 15.27 -25.40
N PHE A 327 -10.23 15.02 -24.18
CA PHE A 327 -10.14 13.72 -23.49
C PHE A 327 -11.30 12.81 -23.94
N ALA A 328 -10.98 11.62 -24.39
CA ALA A 328 -11.94 10.57 -24.69
C ALA A 328 -11.63 9.29 -23.92
N LEU A 329 -12.67 8.65 -23.39
CA LEU A 329 -12.62 7.36 -22.69
C LEU A 329 -13.51 6.38 -23.46
N ASN A 330 -12.93 5.23 -23.85
CA ASN A 330 -13.63 4.21 -24.64
C ASN A 330 -14.26 4.77 -25.92
N GLY A 331 -13.58 5.72 -26.57
CA GLY A 331 -14.04 6.37 -27.81
C GLY A 331 -15.04 7.52 -27.60
N GLU A 332 -15.52 7.75 -26.40
CA GLU A 332 -16.45 8.83 -26.06
C GLU A 332 -15.73 10.04 -25.47
N SER A 333 -15.92 11.22 -26.08
CA SER A 333 -15.38 12.47 -25.54
C SER A 333 -16.05 12.82 -24.22
N ARG A 334 -15.27 13.18 -23.20
CA ARG A 334 -15.74 13.48 -21.86
C ARG A 334 -15.10 14.74 -21.30
N LYS A 335 -15.89 15.53 -20.58
CA LYS A 335 -15.35 16.62 -19.78
C LYS A 335 -14.88 16.11 -18.44
N ILE A 336 -13.61 16.38 -18.10
CA ILE A 336 -13.10 16.15 -16.77
C ILE A 336 -13.61 17.28 -15.87
N LYS A 337 -14.34 16.91 -14.81
CA LYS A 337 -14.82 17.84 -13.78
C LYS A 337 -13.91 17.68 -12.57
N GLY A 338 -13.32 18.77 -12.12
CA GLY A 338 -12.41 18.79 -10.97
C GLY A 338 -12.65 20.01 -10.10
N VAL A 339 -12.27 19.89 -8.83
CA VAL A 339 -12.25 20.97 -7.86
C VAL A 339 -10.92 20.96 -7.12
N CYS A 340 -10.50 22.11 -6.62
CA CYS A 340 -9.44 22.23 -5.62
C CYS A 340 -10.13 22.43 -4.26
N ASN A 341 -9.84 21.55 -3.32
CA ASN A 341 -10.26 21.69 -1.92
C ASN A 341 -9.16 22.35 -1.11
#